data_a5af1e09f07cbc044593bd35d2426388
#
_entry.id   a5af1e09f07cbc044593bd35d2426388
#
_cell.length_a   1.000
_cell.length_b   1.000
_cell.length_c   1.000
_cell.angle_alpha   90.00
_cell.angle_beta   90.00
_cell.angle_gamma   90.00
#
_symmetry.space_group_name_H-M   'P 1'
#
loop_
_entity.id
_entity.type
_entity.pdbx_description
1 polymer ?
#
loop_
_entity_poly.entity_id
_entity_poly.type
_entity_poly.pdbx_seq_one_letter_code
_entity_poly.pdbx_strand_id
1 'polypeptide(L)'
;MVMRRGRQLYGKKYEEAIELHKQGKSINEIAAQLGVSYSAAYHWIKGLRKPDAGNLNAFENYLKEKGPMPTADVEKNFPKHNELFLMANKRGMNIRRQILKRKYDKYAIWYFLDGQEDLLKERLEELYAKIKDIKDILRDKMFK
;
A
#
# COMPACT_ATOMS: atom_id res chain seq x y z
N MET A 1 -24.93 16.24 3.31
CA MET A 1 -23.53 15.92 3.15
C MET A 1 -23.34 14.65 2.31
N VAL A 2 -22.47 14.70 1.36
CA VAL A 2 -22.19 13.51 0.57
C VAL A 2 -21.15 12.69 1.29
N MET A 3 -21.53 11.49 1.67
CA MET A 3 -20.59 10.56 2.27
C MET A 3 -19.78 9.89 1.18
N ARG A 4 -18.51 10.12 1.22
CA ARG A 4 -17.60 9.35 0.38
C ARG A 4 -17.59 7.92 0.86
N ARG A 5 -18.09 7.04 0.05
CA ARG A 5 -18.11 5.62 0.35
C ARG A 5 -16.91 4.94 -0.27
N GLY A 6 -15.73 5.48 -0.01
CA GLY A 6 -14.50 4.93 -0.52
C GLY A 6 -14.13 3.62 0.16
N ARG A 7 -13.19 2.90 -0.44
CA ARG A 7 -12.72 1.60 0.07
C ARG A 7 -12.22 1.69 1.50
N GLN A 8 -11.55 2.78 1.85
CA GLN A 8 -11.05 2.99 3.21
C GLN A 8 -12.16 2.99 4.26
N LEU A 9 -13.28 3.63 3.93
CA LEU A 9 -14.43 3.71 4.83
C LEU A 9 -15.06 2.34 4.99
N TYR A 10 -15.21 1.61 3.88
CA TYR A 10 -15.75 0.25 3.91
C TYR A 10 -14.83 -0.71 4.64
N GLY A 11 -13.51 -0.54 4.55
CA GLY A 11 -12.56 -1.37 5.27
C GLY A 11 -12.77 -1.32 6.77
N LYS A 12 -12.94 -0.11 7.31
CA LYS A 12 -13.22 0.09 8.73
C LYS A 12 -14.58 -0.48 9.12
N LYS A 13 -15.60 -0.21 8.32
CA LYS A 13 -16.94 -0.73 8.58
C LYS A 13 -17.02 -2.24 8.44
N TYR A 14 -16.21 -2.83 7.57
CA TYR A 14 -16.12 -4.27 7.45
C TYR A 14 -15.67 -4.90 8.77
N GLU A 15 -14.64 -4.38 9.40
CA GLU A 15 -14.15 -4.89 10.68
C GLU A 15 -15.21 -4.76 11.76
N GLU A 16 -15.91 -3.62 11.83
CA GLU A 16 -17.01 -3.40 12.76
C GLU A 16 -18.15 -4.37 12.51
N ALA A 17 -18.47 -4.65 11.23
CA ALA A 17 -19.53 -5.59 10.87
C ALA A 17 -19.21 -7.00 11.35
N ILE A 18 -18.00 -7.46 11.17
CA ILE A 18 -17.58 -8.78 11.62
C ILE A 18 -17.68 -8.87 13.14
N GLU A 19 -17.28 -7.84 13.86
CA GLU A 19 -17.38 -7.81 15.32
C GLU A 19 -18.84 -7.86 15.79
N LEU A 20 -19.71 -7.06 15.16
CA LEU A 20 -21.13 -7.07 15.49
C LEU A 20 -21.77 -8.43 15.21
N HIS A 21 -21.38 -9.09 14.14
CA HIS A 21 -21.85 -10.42 13.82
C HIS A 21 -21.44 -11.43 14.90
N LYS A 22 -20.22 -11.33 15.41
CA LYS A 22 -19.76 -12.17 16.51
C LYS A 22 -20.57 -11.95 17.79
N GLN A 23 -21.10 -10.74 17.96
CA GLN A 23 -21.97 -10.40 19.10
C GLN A 23 -23.41 -10.90 18.91
N GLY A 24 -23.73 -11.53 17.80
CA GLY A 24 -25.04 -12.07 17.54
C GLY A 24 -26.00 -11.12 16.84
N LYS A 25 -25.53 -10.00 16.32
CA LYS A 25 -26.37 -9.04 15.59
C LYS A 25 -26.77 -9.61 14.22
N SER A 26 -27.99 -9.32 13.79
CA SER A 26 -28.44 -9.70 12.47
C SER A 26 -27.84 -8.81 11.39
N ILE A 27 -27.88 -9.28 10.13
CA ILE A 27 -27.36 -8.48 9.00
C ILE A 27 -28.13 -7.17 8.87
N ASN A 28 -29.46 -7.18 9.09
CA ASN A 28 -30.27 -5.95 9.08
C ASN A 28 -29.82 -4.96 10.14
N GLU A 29 -29.57 -5.43 11.36
CA GLU A 29 -29.10 -4.59 12.45
C GLU A 29 -27.71 -4.01 12.16
N ILE A 30 -26.81 -4.84 11.63
CA ILE A 30 -25.46 -4.43 11.26
C ILE A 30 -25.52 -3.35 10.18
N ALA A 31 -26.31 -3.56 9.14
CA ALA A 31 -26.45 -2.58 8.04
C ALA A 31 -26.97 -1.23 8.55
N ALA A 32 -28.00 -1.27 9.39
CA ALA A 32 -28.59 -0.07 9.95
C ALA A 32 -27.60 0.67 10.87
N GLN A 33 -26.91 -0.07 11.73
CA GLN A 33 -25.97 0.51 12.69
C GLN A 33 -24.76 1.14 12.01
N LEU A 34 -24.27 0.52 10.95
CA LEU A 34 -23.09 1.03 10.23
C LEU A 34 -23.43 1.99 9.10
N GLY A 35 -24.72 2.16 8.78
CA GLY A 35 -25.12 3.05 7.69
C GLY A 35 -24.68 2.54 6.32
N VAL A 36 -24.65 1.24 6.13
CA VAL A 36 -24.34 0.60 4.84
C VAL A 36 -25.55 -0.12 4.29
N SER A 37 -25.52 -0.53 3.02
CA SER A 37 -26.60 -1.28 2.42
C SER A 37 -26.67 -2.70 3.02
N TYR A 38 -27.85 -3.29 3.01
CA TYR A 38 -28.00 -4.70 3.38
C TYR A 38 -27.09 -5.57 2.53
N SER A 39 -27.02 -5.30 1.24
CA SER A 39 -26.19 -6.07 0.30
C SER A 39 -24.72 -6.05 0.70
N ALA A 40 -24.20 -4.88 1.07
CA ALA A 40 -22.81 -4.77 1.50
C ALA A 40 -22.56 -5.59 2.77
N ALA A 41 -23.41 -5.43 3.78
CA ALA A 41 -23.28 -6.17 5.04
C ALA A 41 -23.40 -7.67 4.80
N TYR A 42 -24.34 -8.09 3.98
CA TYR A 42 -24.55 -9.49 3.63
C TYR A 42 -23.30 -10.10 3.01
N HIS A 43 -22.74 -9.44 1.99
CA HIS A 43 -21.55 -9.96 1.31
C HIS A 43 -20.34 -10.04 2.23
N TRP A 44 -20.20 -9.09 3.14
CA TRP A 44 -19.09 -9.10 4.12
C TRP A 44 -19.22 -10.27 5.09
N ILE A 45 -20.41 -10.45 5.65
CA ILE A 45 -20.67 -11.52 6.64
C ILE A 45 -20.53 -12.90 6.01
N LYS A 46 -21.00 -13.05 4.77
CA LYS A 46 -20.91 -14.32 4.05
C LYS A 46 -19.53 -14.56 3.43
N GLY A 47 -18.61 -13.59 3.52
CA GLY A 47 -17.28 -13.75 2.95
C GLY A 47 -17.24 -13.72 1.43
N LEU A 48 -18.32 -13.26 0.78
CA LEU A 48 -18.40 -13.20 -0.67
C LEU A 48 -17.67 -12.00 -1.25
N ARG A 49 -17.51 -10.94 -0.46
CA ARG A 49 -16.84 -9.73 -0.87
C ARG A 49 -16.07 -9.14 0.32
N LYS A 50 -14.84 -8.72 0.09
CA LYS A 50 -13.97 -8.14 1.11
C LYS A 50 -13.47 -6.79 0.65
N PRO A 51 -13.53 -5.73 1.49
CA PRO A 51 -12.83 -4.49 1.18
C PRO A 51 -11.32 -4.74 1.10
N ASP A 52 -10.61 -3.88 0.39
CA ASP A 52 -9.17 -4.05 0.12
C ASP A 52 -8.25 -3.86 1.34
N ALA A 53 -8.80 -3.82 2.55
CA ALA A 53 -8.01 -3.67 3.77
C ALA A 53 -6.93 -4.75 3.93
N GLY A 54 -7.22 -5.98 3.49
CA GLY A 54 -6.26 -7.08 3.54
C GLY A 54 -5.02 -6.82 2.68
N ASN A 55 -5.21 -6.24 1.49
CA ASN A 55 -4.10 -5.90 0.61
C ASN A 55 -3.26 -4.75 1.15
N LEU A 56 -3.90 -3.77 1.81
CA LEU A 56 -3.17 -2.69 2.47
C LEU A 56 -2.29 -3.21 3.60
N ASN A 57 -2.82 -4.10 4.42
CA ASN A 57 -2.07 -4.70 5.51
C ASN A 57 -0.90 -5.54 4.99
N ALA A 58 -1.13 -6.28 3.91
CA ALA A 58 -0.09 -7.06 3.26
C ALA A 58 1.03 -6.17 2.72
N PHE A 59 0.68 -5.02 2.13
CA PHE A 59 1.64 -4.06 1.62
C PHE A 59 2.47 -3.45 2.76
N GLU A 60 1.80 -3.04 3.84
CA GLU A 60 2.50 -2.51 5.01
C GLU A 60 3.45 -3.55 5.62
N ASN A 61 3.00 -4.78 5.78
CA ASN A 61 3.82 -5.86 6.31
C ASN A 61 5.00 -6.18 5.41
N TYR A 62 4.81 -6.13 4.09
CA TYR A 62 5.87 -6.29 3.13
C TYR A 62 6.99 -5.26 3.34
N LEU A 63 6.60 -3.99 3.53
CA LEU A 63 7.57 -2.92 3.76
C LEU A 63 8.23 -3.03 5.14
N LYS A 64 7.52 -3.53 6.14
CA LYS A 64 8.11 -3.79 7.47
C LYS A 64 9.19 -4.87 7.38
N GLU A 65 8.92 -5.92 6.65
CA GLU A 65 9.81 -7.07 6.54
C GLU A 65 10.99 -6.79 5.60
N LYS A 66 10.71 -6.21 4.43
CA LYS A 66 11.73 -5.98 3.40
C LYS A 66 12.43 -4.64 3.51
N GLY A 67 11.82 -3.67 4.18
CA GLY A 67 12.31 -2.29 4.23
C GLY A 67 11.93 -1.50 3.00
N PRO A 68 12.55 -0.30 2.80
CA PRO A 68 12.26 0.52 1.63
C PRO A 68 12.53 -0.22 0.33
N MET A 69 11.58 -0.18 -0.60
CA MET A 69 11.65 -0.92 -1.86
C MET A 69 11.24 -0.06 -3.05
N PRO A 70 11.95 -0.17 -4.18
CA PRO A 70 11.56 0.53 -5.40
C PRO A 70 10.37 -0.14 -6.08
N THR A 71 9.70 0.61 -6.96
CA THR A 71 8.57 0.09 -7.72
C THR A 71 8.92 -1.20 -8.48
N ALA A 72 10.15 -1.29 -8.99
CA ALA A 72 10.60 -2.49 -9.71
C ALA A 72 10.37 -3.78 -8.91
N ASP A 73 10.61 -3.72 -7.60
CA ASP A 73 10.42 -4.90 -6.74
C ASP A 73 9.00 -5.00 -6.20
N VAL A 74 8.40 -3.85 -5.86
CA VAL A 74 7.06 -3.82 -5.29
C VAL A 74 6.01 -4.35 -6.28
N GLU A 75 6.11 -4.02 -7.54
CA GLU A 75 5.11 -4.42 -8.54
C GLU A 75 5.02 -5.93 -8.74
N LYS A 76 6.06 -6.67 -8.40
CA LYS A 76 6.04 -8.13 -8.52
C LYS A 76 4.99 -8.77 -7.63
N ASN A 77 4.80 -8.21 -6.45
CA ASN A 77 3.83 -8.72 -5.48
C ASN A 77 2.58 -7.85 -5.39
N PHE A 78 2.68 -6.58 -5.76
CA PHE A 78 1.59 -5.62 -5.65
C PHE A 78 1.46 -4.83 -6.96
N PRO A 79 0.86 -5.42 -8.00
CA PRO A 79 0.69 -4.72 -9.29
C PRO A 79 -0.08 -3.41 -9.17
N LYS A 80 -0.97 -3.31 -8.19
CA LYS A 80 -1.77 -2.11 -7.93
C LYS A 80 -1.18 -1.25 -6.82
N HIS A 81 0.15 -1.22 -6.69
CA HIS A 81 0.83 -0.50 -5.61
C HIS A 81 0.46 0.99 -5.54
N ASN A 82 0.26 1.65 -6.67
CA ASN A 82 -0.13 3.07 -6.66
C ASN A 82 -1.49 3.27 -5.99
N GLU A 83 -2.47 2.43 -6.33
CA GLU A 83 -3.79 2.49 -5.71
C GLU A 83 -3.70 2.20 -4.20
N LEU A 84 -2.91 1.20 -3.83
CA LEU A 84 -2.70 0.85 -2.44
C LEU A 84 -2.05 2.00 -1.66
N PHE A 85 -1.07 2.66 -2.26
CA PHE A 85 -0.43 3.82 -1.64
C PHE A 85 -1.42 4.96 -1.41
N LEU A 86 -2.25 5.27 -2.41
CA LEU A 86 -3.25 6.33 -2.28
C LEU A 86 -4.29 5.98 -1.22
N MET A 87 -4.72 4.74 -1.15
CA MET A 87 -5.64 4.27 -0.10
C MET A 87 -5.02 4.36 1.28
N ALA A 88 -3.74 3.97 1.40
CA ALA A 88 -3.03 4.05 2.66
C ALA A 88 -2.95 5.49 3.17
N ASN A 89 -2.66 6.44 2.29
CA ASN A 89 -2.62 7.86 2.65
C ASN A 89 -3.97 8.35 3.16
N LYS A 90 -5.05 7.95 2.51
CA LYS A 90 -6.40 8.34 2.94
C LYS A 90 -6.75 7.79 4.32
N ARG A 91 -6.19 6.65 4.69
CA ARG A 91 -6.41 6.03 6.01
C ARG A 91 -5.46 6.55 7.08
N GLY A 92 -4.50 7.40 6.72
CA GLY A 92 -3.50 7.88 7.65
C GLY A 92 -2.47 6.83 8.04
N MET A 93 -2.26 5.81 7.20
CA MET A 93 -1.22 4.81 7.42
C MET A 93 0.16 5.42 7.17
N ASN A 94 1.18 4.85 7.81
CA ASN A 94 2.55 5.39 7.77
C ASN A 94 3.34 4.93 6.55
N ILE A 95 2.69 4.75 5.41
CA ILE A 95 3.35 4.39 4.16
C ILE A 95 3.70 5.67 3.42
N ARG A 96 4.98 5.83 3.10
CA ARG A 96 5.52 7.03 2.45
C ARG A 96 6.05 6.66 1.08
N ARG A 97 6.27 7.67 0.24
CA ARG A 97 6.79 7.50 -1.10
C ARG A 97 7.80 8.60 -1.42
N GLN A 98 8.98 8.20 -1.86
CA GLN A 98 10.02 9.11 -2.31
C GLN A 98 10.15 9.02 -3.82
N ILE A 99 10.08 10.16 -4.50
CA ILE A 99 10.27 10.25 -5.94
C ILE A 99 11.64 10.89 -6.19
N LEU A 100 12.49 10.20 -6.94
CA LEU A 100 13.82 10.68 -7.25
C LEU A 100 13.76 11.72 -8.37
N LYS A 101 14.68 12.68 -8.35
CA LYS A 101 14.77 13.74 -9.35
C LYS A 101 15.06 13.17 -10.74
N ARG A 102 15.95 12.18 -10.83
CA ARG A 102 16.25 11.49 -12.08
C ARG A 102 15.37 10.27 -12.21
N LYS A 103 14.86 10.06 -13.41
CA LYS A 103 14.03 8.91 -13.70
C LYS A 103 14.92 7.72 -14.05
N TYR A 104 14.93 6.73 -13.19
CA TYR A 104 15.64 5.48 -13.39
C TYR A 104 14.64 4.36 -13.65
N ASP A 105 13.65 4.62 -14.53
CA ASP A 105 12.57 3.69 -14.82
C ASP A 105 11.85 3.31 -13.51
N LYS A 106 11.71 2.04 -13.23
CA LYS A 106 11.00 1.56 -12.04
C LYS A 106 11.77 1.75 -10.74
N TYR A 107 12.95 2.35 -10.79
CA TYR A 107 13.73 2.70 -9.60
C TYR A 107 13.59 4.18 -9.22
N ALA A 108 12.73 4.93 -9.91
CA ALA A 108 12.50 6.35 -9.61
C ALA A 108 11.62 6.57 -8.39
N ILE A 109 10.73 5.63 -8.08
CA ILE A 109 9.78 5.75 -6.98
C ILE A 109 10.04 4.65 -5.96
N TRP A 110 10.20 5.05 -4.70
CA TRP A 110 10.47 4.14 -3.59
C TRP A 110 9.40 4.26 -2.53
N TYR A 111 8.91 3.13 -2.05
CA TYR A 111 7.96 3.07 -0.94
C TYR A 111 8.70 2.69 0.34
N PHE A 112 8.32 3.31 1.45
CA PHE A 112 8.91 3.04 2.75
C PHE A 112 7.92 3.40 3.86
N LEU A 113 8.21 2.97 5.07
CA LEU A 113 7.39 3.31 6.25
C LEU A 113 8.06 4.40 7.05
N ASP A 114 7.27 5.15 7.84
CA ASP A 114 7.80 6.09 8.81
C ASP A 114 8.80 5.35 9.72
N GLY A 115 9.95 5.95 9.93
CA GLY A 115 11.02 5.33 10.72
C GLY A 115 12.04 4.60 9.88
N GLN A 116 11.80 4.42 8.59
CA GLN A 116 12.74 3.74 7.68
C GLN A 116 13.58 4.73 6.84
N GLU A 117 13.55 6.01 7.19
CA GLU A 117 14.23 7.05 6.39
C GLU A 117 15.74 6.79 6.28
N ASP A 118 16.38 6.38 7.37
CA ASP A 118 17.82 6.09 7.35
C ASP A 118 18.15 4.90 6.47
N LEU A 119 17.33 3.86 6.54
CA LEU A 119 17.50 2.68 5.69
C LEU A 119 17.25 3.01 4.21
N LEU A 120 16.26 3.87 3.94
CA LEU A 120 16.00 4.34 2.59
C LEU A 120 17.22 5.08 2.05
N LYS A 121 17.79 5.99 2.84
CA LYS A 121 18.98 6.74 2.45
C LYS A 121 20.13 5.81 2.11
N GLU A 122 20.37 4.81 2.94
CA GLU A 122 21.42 3.82 2.72
C GLU A 122 21.22 3.08 1.40
N ARG A 123 19.99 2.64 1.12
CA ARG A 123 19.67 1.94 -0.11
C ARG A 123 19.79 2.80 -1.35
N LEU A 124 19.42 4.10 -1.24
CA LEU A 124 19.59 5.05 -2.33
C LEU A 124 21.06 5.31 -2.61
N GLU A 125 21.89 5.40 -1.58
CA GLU A 125 23.34 5.57 -1.75
C GLU A 125 23.93 4.35 -2.46
N GLU A 126 23.50 3.14 -2.13
CA GLU A 126 23.92 1.92 -2.82
C GLU A 126 23.51 1.94 -4.29
N LEU A 127 22.28 2.38 -4.58
CA LEU A 127 21.78 2.48 -5.95
C LEU A 127 22.63 3.48 -6.76
N TYR A 128 22.89 4.65 -6.19
CA TYR A 128 23.69 5.68 -6.87
C TYR A 128 25.12 5.22 -7.12
N ALA A 129 25.70 4.49 -6.17
CA ALA A 129 27.03 3.93 -6.35
C ALA A 129 27.07 2.93 -7.50
N LYS A 130 26.09 2.05 -7.59
CA LYS A 130 25.98 1.09 -8.70
C LYS A 130 25.81 1.77 -10.05
N ILE A 131 24.98 2.81 -10.11
CA ILE A 131 24.78 3.58 -11.35
C ILE A 131 26.07 4.26 -11.77
N LYS A 132 26.80 4.83 -10.83
CA LYS A 132 28.08 5.47 -11.11
C LYS A 132 29.09 4.46 -11.66
N ASP A 133 29.19 3.29 -11.04
CA ASP A 133 30.10 2.25 -11.48
C ASP A 133 29.78 1.79 -12.90
N ILE A 134 28.50 1.62 -13.22
CA ILE A 134 28.09 1.22 -14.57
C ILE A 134 28.47 2.31 -15.57
N LYS A 135 28.24 3.56 -15.25
CA LYS A 135 28.58 4.69 -16.12
C LYS A 135 30.09 4.77 -16.35
N ASP A 136 30.90 4.56 -15.33
CA ASP A 136 32.34 4.58 -15.43
C ASP A 136 32.83 3.43 -16.34
N ILE A 137 32.29 2.24 -16.17
CA ILE A 137 32.61 1.08 -17.02
C ILE A 137 32.28 1.38 -18.48
N LEU A 138 31.09 1.90 -18.74
CA LEU A 138 30.66 2.24 -20.10
C LEU A 138 31.53 3.31 -20.72
N ARG A 139 31.92 4.32 -19.95
CA ARG A 139 32.80 5.39 -20.42
C ARG A 139 34.17 4.81 -20.83
N ASP A 140 34.74 3.97 -19.99
CA ASP A 140 36.03 3.33 -20.29
C ASP A 140 35.97 2.50 -21.56
N LYS A 141 34.87 1.76 -21.75
CA LYS A 141 34.68 0.94 -22.97
C LYS A 141 34.50 1.79 -24.22
N MET A 142 33.85 2.94 -24.07
CA MET A 142 33.59 3.84 -25.22
C MET A 142 34.82 4.58 -25.70
N PHE A 143 35.77 4.85 -24.81
CA PHE A 143 36.96 5.68 -25.12
C PHE A 143 38.25 4.89 -25.21
N LYS A 144 38.15 3.60 -25.19
CA LYS A 144 39.27 2.71 -25.50
C LYS A 144 39.19 2.22 -26.96
#